data_537d9767300ba3cb7e6dc8f89966611a
#
_entry.id   537d9767300ba3cb7e6dc8f89966611a
#
_cell.length_a   1.000
_cell.length_b   1.000
_cell.length_c   1.000
_cell.angle_alpha   90.00
_cell.angle_beta   90.00
_cell.angle_gamma   90.00
#
_symmetry.space_group_name_H-M   'P 1'
#
loop_
_entity.id
_entity.type
_entity.pdbx_description
1 polymer ?
#
loop_
_entity_poly.entity_id
_entity_poly.type
_entity_poly.pdbx_seq_one_letter_code
_entity_poly.pdbx_strand_id
1 'polypeptide(L)'
;MSSWPTGRKVAAGVFAIVGFLVLAGLAVYLSAVLFLVMNKADPRQARFASIVHDWQLYADDALLRRKLLASIGVSGLGLLVVLPIALVAAARPRRPLHGDARFATAAEVARAGLTSQTDQPSILIGRHRGQFLALPGQLSVMLSAPTRSGKGVGVVIPNLLNWPDSVVVLDIKGENFDITAGYRAAHGQAVYAFSPFDEDARSHRWNPLSAVRTSPLHRVGDLLTIGQVFFPSDGMGSSSEAFFNDQARNLFLGLGLLLLETPALPRTIGEMLRQSSGKGRSLKDHLGGLIAQRRDEASITSPALSDECVDALQRLLANSENTLSSVVATFNAPLTIFADAVV
;
A
#
# COMPACT_ATOMS: atom_id res chain seq x y z
N MET A 1 -28.07 11.63 9.90
CA MET A 1 -29.09 11.37 10.94
C MET A 1 -29.44 9.88 11.12
N SER A 2 -29.06 8.97 10.21
CA SER A 2 -29.29 7.51 10.33
C SER A 2 -28.52 6.81 11.47
N SER A 3 -27.42 7.40 11.95
CA SER A 3 -26.54 6.82 12.98
C SER A 3 -26.78 7.31 14.42
N TRP A 4 -27.79 8.14 14.66
CA TRP A 4 -28.05 8.62 16.00
C TRP A 4 -28.89 7.62 16.81
N PRO A 5 -28.56 7.40 18.09
CA PRO A 5 -29.37 6.58 18.97
C PRO A 5 -30.78 7.18 19.14
N THR A 6 -31.78 6.33 19.33
CA THR A 6 -33.21 6.68 19.34
C THR A 6 -33.50 7.85 20.29
N GLY A 7 -32.89 7.90 21.48
CA GLY A 7 -33.08 8.99 22.44
C GLY A 7 -32.65 10.37 21.92
N ARG A 8 -31.56 10.46 21.16
CA ARG A 8 -31.11 11.71 20.53
C ARG A 8 -32.05 12.19 19.42
N LYS A 9 -32.66 11.26 18.67
CA LYS A 9 -33.64 11.58 17.63
C LYS A 9 -34.90 12.16 18.25
N VAL A 10 -35.39 11.58 19.35
CA VAL A 10 -36.56 12.06 20.10
C VAL A 10 -36.28 13.45 20.68
N ALA A 11 -35.13 13.63 21.33
CA ALA A 11 -34.76 14.94 21.88
C ALA A 11 -34.69 16.04 20.79
N ALA A 12 -34.05 15.74 19.64
CA ALA A 12 -33.99 16.68 18.52
C ALA A 12 -35.38 17.03 17.97
N GLY A 13 -36.30 16.06 17.90
CA GLY A 13 -37.68 16.26 17.49
C GLY A 13 -38.43 17.19 18.46
N VAL A 14 -38.28 16.98 19.77
CA VAL A 14 -38.89 17.83 20.78
C VAL A 14 -38.36 19.28 20.71
N PHE A 15 -37.03 19.44 20.56
CA PHE A 15 -36.44 20.79 20.40
C PHE A 15 -36.93 21.48 19.12
N ALA A 16 -37.11 20.74 18.01
CA ALA A 16 -37.63 21.32 16.78
C ALA A 16 -39.09 21.77 16.92
N ILE A 17 -39.95 20.99 17.61
CA ILE A 17 -41.34 21.34 17.89
C ILE A 17 -41.43 22.58 18.79
N VAL A 18 -40.68 22.59 19.88
CA VAL A 18 -40.64 23.77 20.81
C VAL A 18 -40.13 25.01 20.08
N GLY A 19 -39.06 24.89 19.30
CA GLY A 19 -38.54 25.99 18.48
C GLY A 19 -39.57 26.52 17.49
N PHE A 20 -40.29 25.63 16.80
CA PHE A 20 -41.37 26.03 15.90
C PHE A 20 -42.50 26.77 16.59
N LEU A 21 -42.95 26.30 17.77
CA LEU A 21 -44.00 26.97 18.55
C LEU A 21 -43.56 28.37 19.02
N VAL A 22 -42.31 28.53 19.43
CA VAL A 22 -41.74 29.83 19.80
C VAL A 22 -41.71 30.78 18.60
N LEU A 23 -41.25 30.29 17.41
CA LEU A 23 -41.23 31.10 16.19
C LEU A 23 -42.65 31.48 15.73
N ALA A 24 -43.61 30.57 15.87
CA ALA A 24 -45.01 30.84 15.53
C ALA A 24 -45.59 31.92 16.45
N GLY A 25 -45.38 31.83 17.77
CA GLY A 25 -45.75 32.88 18.71
C GLY A 25 -45.13 34.24 18.38
N LEU A 26 -43.82 34.24 18.06
CA LEU A 26 -43.12 35.46 17.66
C LEU A 26 -43.65 36.01 16.32
N ALA A 27 -44.05 35.17 15.37
CA ALA A 27 -44.64 35.60 14.11
C ALA A 27 -46.01 36.27 14.33
N VAL A 28 -46.82 35.74 15.25
CA VAL A 28 -48.12 36.37 15.63
C VAL A 28 -47.89 37.73 16.25
N TYR A 29 -46.93 37.85 17.21
CA TYR A 29 -46.58 39.13 17.81
C TYR A 29 -46.06 40.15 16.79
N LEU A 30 -45.13 39.72 15.93
CA LEU A 30 -44.50 40.56 14.91
C LEU A 30 -45.52 41.02 13.86
N SER A 31 -46.51 40.20 13.53
CA SER A 31 -47.60 40.60 12.62
C SER A 31 -48.46 41.70 13.21
N ALA A 32 -48.74 41.70 14.52
CA ALA A 32 -49.45 42.80 15.20
C ALA A 32 -48.60 44.09 15.21
N VAL A 33 -47.30 44.00 15.49
CA VAL A 33 -46.37 45.14 15.41
C VAL A 33 -46.36 45.74 14.01
N LEU A 34 -46.21 44.88 13.00
CA LEU A 34 -46.11 45.30 11.59
C LEU A 34 -47.43 45.96 11.12
N PHE A 35 -48.58 45.43 11.55
CA PHE A 35 -49.89 46.02 11.26
C PHE A 35 -50.04 47.41 11.84
N LEU A 36 -49.64 47.62 13.10
CA LEU A 36 -49.65 48.95 13.74
C LEU A 36 -48.72 49.93 13.01
N VAL A 37 -47.49 49.49 12.65
CA VAL A 37 -46.55 50.33 11.87
C VAL A 37 -47.12 50.71 10.51
N MET A 38 -47.76 49.78 9.79
CA MET A 38 -48.40 50.05 8.48
C MET A 38 -49.56 51.04 8.59
N ASN A 39 -50.16 51.18 9.77
CA ASN A 39 -51.24 52.14 10.05
C ASN A 39 -50.73 53.38 10.78
N LYS A 40 -49.41 53.61 10.92
CA LYS A 40 -48.80 54.75 11.63
C LYS A 40 -49.23 54.87 13.11
N ALA A 41 -49.62 53.75 13.73
CA ALA A 41 -49.95 53.67 15.17
C ALA A 41 -48.69 53.27 15.96
N ASP A 42 -48.69 53.42 17.26
CA ASP A 42 -47.58 53.13 18.15
C ASP A 42 -47.34 51.62 18.26
N PRO A 43 -46.18 51.08 17.76
CA PRO A 43 -45.87 49.64 17.82
C PRO A 43 -45.80 49.05 19.22
N ARG A 44 -45.58 49.91 20.25
CA ARG A 44 -45.51 49.48 21.67
C ARG A 44 -46.86 49.00 22.24
N GLN A 45 -47.94 49.28 21.52
CA GLN A 45 -49.31 48.83 21.93
C GLN A 45 -49.56 47.38 21.43
N ALA A 46 -48.69 46.76 20.65
CA ALA A 46 -48.88 45.42 20.20
C ALA A 46 -48.91 44.41 21.35
N ARG A 47 -49.89 43.51 21.33
CA ARG A 47 -50.02 42.36 22.21
C ARG A 47 -50.24 41.09 21.39
N PHE A 48 -49.98 39.94 21.98
CA PHE A 48 -50.19 38.66 21.28
C PHE A 48 -51.61 38.47 20.75
N ALA A 49 -52.63 39.00 21.49
CA ALA A 49 -54.03 38.90 21.09
C ALA A 49 -54.46 40.01 20.10
N SER A 50 -53.63 41.04 19.86
CA SER A 50 -54.01 42.21 19.02
C SER A 50 -54.36 41.78 17.61
N ILE A 51 -53.63 40.88 16.97
CA ILE A 51 -53.87 40.46 15.59
C ILE A 51 -55.23 39.77 15.42
N VAL A 52 -55.67 39.02 16.42
CA VAL A 52 -56.99 38.35 16.43
C VAL A 52 -58.10 39.37 16.66
N HIS A 53 -57.86 40.31 17.54
CA HIS A 53 -58.80 41.39 17.81
C HIS A 53 -58.91 42.35 16.60
N ASP A 54 -57.81 42.71 16.02
CA ASP A 54 -57.76 43.56 14.82
C ASP A 54 -58.44 42.87 13.62
N TRP A 55 -58.30 41.53 13.52
CA TRP A 55 -59.00 40.75 12.49
C TRP A 55 -60.53 40.83 12.68
N GLN A 56 -60.98 40.69 13.90
CA GLN A 56 -62.46 40.80 14.21
C GLN A 56 -63.03 42.17 13.94
N LEU A 57 -62.25 43.23 14.15
CA LEU A 57 -62.69 44.61 13.97
C LEU A 57 -62.60 45.11 12.54
N TYR A 58 -61.61 44.68 11.79
CA TYR A 58 -61.24 45.28 10.51
C TYR A 58 -61.34 44.29 9.30
N ALA A 59 -61.89 43.08 9.49
CA ALA A 59 -62.04 42.11 8.42
C ALA A 59 -62.95 42.56 7.27
N ASP A 60 -63.93 43.44 7.56
CA ASP A 60 -64.83 43.94 6.55
C ASP A 60 -64.33 45.14 5.76
N ASP A 61 -63.27 45.82 6.27
CA ASP A 61 -62.58 46.91 5.56
C ASP A 61 -61.55 46.35 4.60
N ALA A 62 -61.80 46.54 3.31
CA ALA A 62 -60.94 45.96 2.25
C ALA A 62 -59.47 46.43 2.32
N LEU A 63 -59.21 47.66 2.77
CA LEU A 63 -57.85 48.21 2.86
C LEU A 63 -57.11 47.69 4.10
N LEU A 64 -57.77 47.68 5.25
CA LEU A 64 -57.18 47.22 6.51
C LEU A 64 -57.00 45.68 6.48
N ARG A 65 -57.92 44.94 5.89
CA ARG A 65 -57.80 43.50 5.67
C ARG A 65 -56.55 43.15 4.81
N ARG A 66 -56.29 43.94 3.73
CA ARG A 66 -55.07 43.73 2.91
C ARG A 66 -53.78 43.96 3.71
N LYS A 67 -53.76 45.00 4.55
CA LYS A 67 -52.61 45.28 5.43
C LYS A 67 -52.44 44.21 6.51
N LEU A 68 -53.52 43.70 7.09
CA LEU A 68 -53.52 42.58 8.02
C LEU A 68 -52.96 41.30 7.38
N LEU A 69 -53.47 40.94 6.22
CA LEU A 69 -52.95 39.78 5.47
C LEU A 69 -51.48 39.94 5.10
N ALA A 70 -51.08 41.14 4.68
CA ALA A 70 -49.68 41.43 4.37
C ALA A 70 -48.78 41.32 5.62
N SER A 71 -49.20 41.84 6.77
CA SER A 71 -48.42 41.75 8.02
C SER A 71 -48.28 40.29 8.50
N ILE A 72 -49.34 39.49 8.41
CA ILE A 72 -49.30 38.05 8.75
C ILE A 72 -48.43 37.31 7.76
N GLY A 73 -48.58 37.57 6.45
CA GLY A 73 -47.80 36.91 5.40
C GLY A 73 -46.30 37.18 5.52
N VAL A 74 -45.92 38.45 5.69
CA VAL A 74 -44.50 38.85 5.83
C VAL A 74 -43.86 38.25 7.08
N SER A 75 -44.55 38.35 8.23
CA SER A 75 -44.04 37.83 9.52
C SER A 75 -43.95 36.30 9.51
N GLY A 76 -45.00 35.64 9.01
CA GLY A 76 -45.04 34.15 8.91
C GLY A 76 -43.97 33.64 7.94
N LEU A 77 -43.91 34.20 6.73
CA LEU A 77 -42.89 33.77 5.74
C LEU A 77 -41.48 34.03 6.26
N GLY A 78 -41.24 35.20 6.86
CA GLY A 78 -39.91 35.55 7.37
C GLY A 78 -39.44 34.65 8.51
N LEU A 79 -40.27 34.46 9.54
CA LEU A 79 -39.87 33.68 10.72
C LEU A 79 -40.04 32.17 10.59
N LEU A 80 -41.07 31.67 9.88
CA LEU A 80 -41.34 30.25 9.81
C LEU A 80 -40.70 29.58 8.60
N VAL A 81 -40.30 30.32 7.57
CA VAL A 81 -39.71 29.76 6.37
C VAL A 81 -38.27 30.28 6.14
N VAL A 82 -38.14 31.61 5.98
CA VAL A 82 -36.83 32.19 5.58
C VAL A 82 -35.78 32.01 6.70
N LEU A 83 -36.12 32.30 7.94
CA LEU A 83 -35.19 32.17 9.06
C LEU A 83 -34.69 30.73 9.29
N PRO A 84 -35.56 29.72 9.37
CA PRO A 84 -35.10 28.32 9.47
C PRO A 84 -34.24 27.88 8.29
N ILE A 85 -34.59 28.25 7.04
CA ILE A 85 -33.78 27.92 5.86
C ILE A 85 -32.41 28.61 5.94
N ALA A 86 -32.36 29.89 6.32
CA ALA A 86 -31.12 30.62 6.48
C ALA A 86 -30.23 30.02 7.60
N LEU A 87 -30.81 29.61 8.72
CA LEU A 87 -30.10 28.94 9.81
C LEU A 87 -29.53 27.57 9.36
N VAL A 88 -30.34 26.77 8.66
CA VAL A 88 -29.86 25.48 8.09
C VAL A 88 -28.77 25.70 7.07
N ALA A 89 -28.91 26.69 6.19
CA ALA A 89 -27.88 27.03 5.21
C ALA A 89 -26.57 27.51 5.83
N ALA A 90 -26.68 28.36 6.89
CA ALA A 90 -25.53 28.85 7.64
C ALA A 90 -24.85 27.75 8.48
N ALA A 91 -25.63 26.78 9.00
CA ALA A 91 -25.13 25.65 9.76
C ALA A 91 -24.52 24.53 8.90
N ARG A 92 -24.66 24.57 7.58
CA ARG A 92 -24.03 23.59 6.68
C ARG A 92 -22.52 23.74 6.74
N PRO A 93 -21.76 22.68 7.11
CA PRO A 93 -20.31 22.75 7.10
C PRO A 93 -19.85 22.99 5.65
N ARG A 94 -19.07 24.04 5.43
CA ARG A 94 -18.41 24.28 4.15
C ARG A 94 -17.46 23.14 3.90
N ARG A 95 -17.62 22.42 2.79
CA ARG A 95 -16.66 21.38 2.40
C ARG A 95 -15.35 22.09 2.04
N PRO A 96 -14.23 21.79 2.72
CA PRO A 96 -12.95 22.36 2.36
C PRO A 96 -12.56 21.87 0.97
N LEU A 97 -12.16 22.80 0.09
CA LEU A 97 -11.79 22.51 -1.30
C LEU A 97 -10.58 21.56 -1.42
N HIS A 98 -9.72 21.53 -0.40
CA HIS A 98 -8.47 20.74 -0.36
C HIS A 98 -8.45 19.63 0.70
N GLY A 99 -9.62 19.24 1.21
CA GLY A 99 -9.75 18.28 2.31
C GLY A 99 -9.62 18.95 3.69
N ASP A 100 -10.01 18.21 4.72
CA ASP A 100 -9.99 18.65 6.12
C ASP A 100 -8.97 17.78 6.88
N ALA A 101 -7.69 18.11 6.71
CA ALA A 101 -6.61 17.42 7.40
C ALA A 101 -6.50 17.90 8.84
N ARG A 102 -6.78 17.03 9.79
CA ARG A 102 -6.61 17.27 11.24
C ARG A 102 -6.17 16.01 11.95
N PHE A 103 -5.65 16.15 13.14
CA PHE A 103 -5.37 15.00 13.98
C PHE A 103 -6.66 14.27 14.35
N ALA A 104 -6.62 12.95 14.34
CA ALA A 104 -7.74 12.11 14.74
C ALA A 104 -8.04 12.27 16.24
N THR A 105 -9.31 12.29 16.59
CA THR A 105 -9.75 12.24 17.98
C THR A 105 -9.58 10.84 18.56
N ALA A 106 -9.49 10.71 19.88
CA ALA A 106 -9.38 9.40 20.54
C ALA A 106 -10.53 8.44 20.17
N ALA A 107 -11.75 8.99 19.97
CA ALA A 107 -12.90 8.18 19.54
C ALA A 107 -12.76 7.66 18.09
N GLU A 108 -12.13 8.42 17.20
CA GLU A 108 -11.85 7.99 15.83
C GLU A 108 -10.75 6.94 15.79
N VAL A 109 -9.68 7.11 16.56
CA VAL A 109 -8.60 6.14 16.73
C VAL A 109 -9.15 4.80 17.28
N ALA A 110 -9.98 4.85 18.32
CA ALA A 110 -10.61 3.65 18.89
C ALA A 110 -11.56 2.97 17.89
N ARG A 111 -12.36 3.77 17.16
CA ARG A 111 -13.27 3.23 16.13
C ARG A 111 -12.54 2.59 14.97
N ALA A 112 -11.35 3.07 14.64
CA ALA A 112 -10.48 2.46 13.63
C ALA A 112 -9.81 1.16 14.11
N GLY A 113 -10.00 0.76 15.37
CA GLY A 113 -9.45 -0.48 15.93
C GLY A 113 -7.94 -0.44 16.21
N LEU A 114 -7.29 0.72 16.08
CA LEU A 114 -5.83 0.85 16.17
C LEU A 114 -5.27 0.69 17.60
N THR A 115 -6.12 0.76 18.61
CA THR A 115 -5.75 0.56 20.03
C THR A 115 -6.20 -0.79 20.57
N SER A 116 -6.84 -1.62 19.76
CA SER A 116 -7.31 -2.94 20.17
C SER A 116 -6.12 -3.88 20.29
N GLN A 117 -6.00 -4.58 21.43
CA GLN A 117 -5.10 -5.71 21.52
C GLN A 117 -5.63 -6.84 20.63
N THR A 118 -4.75 -7.40 19.82
CA THR A 118 -5.05 -8.53 18.95
C THR A 118 -3.92 -9.54 19.05
N ASP A 119 -4.27 -10.81 18.99
CA ASP A 119 -3.28 -11.90 18.92
C ASP A 119 -2.66 -12.04 17.52
N GLN A 120 -3.14 -11.26 16.56
CA GLN A 120 -2.60 -11.25 15.21
C GLN A 120 -1.34 -10.38 15.12
N PRO A 121 -0.35 -10.77 14.29
CA PRO A 121 0.78 -9.92 13.98
C PRO A 121 0.31 -8.54 13.52
N SER A 122 0.90 -7.49 14.05
CA SER A 122 0.47 -6.12 13.79
C SER A 122 1.66 -5.18 13.64
N ILE A 123 1.51 -4.22 12.73
CA ILE A 123 2.52 -3.19 12.50
C ILE A 123 2.27 -2.02 13.44
N LEU A 124 3.26 -1.66 14.24
CA LEU A 124 3.24 -0.46 15.08
C LEU A 124 3.42 0.78 14.19
N ILE A 125 2.40 1.62 14.13
CA ILE A 125 2.37 2.82 13.27
C ILE A 125 2.59 4.11 14.05
N GLY A 126 2.58 4.07 15.37
CA GLY A 126 2.78 5.24 16.20
C GLY A 126 2.34 5.06 17.64
N ARG A 127 2.16 6.19 18.33
CA ARG A 127 1.74 6.23 19.73
C ARG A 127 0.73 7.35 19.96
N HIS A 128 -0.36 7.06 20.68
CA HIS A 128 -1.39 8.04 21.05
C HIS A 128 -1.69 7.93 22.54
N ARG A 129 -1.56 9.02 23.29
CA ARG A 129 -1.81 9.08 24.74
C ARG A 129 -1.13 7.95 25.53
N GLY A 130 0.10 7.64 25.20
CA GLY A 130 0.86 6.60 25.87
C GLY A 130 0.65 5.17 25.36
N GLN A 131 -0.35 4.90 24.56
CA GLN A 131 -0.65 3.60 23.98
C GLN A 131 -0.07 3.50 22.57
N PHE A 132 0.45 2.33 22.20
CA PHE A 132 0.84 2.05 20.82
C PHE A 132 -0.38 1.94 19.94
N LEU A 133 -0.24 2.45 18.72
CA LEU A 133 -1.20 2.26 17.64
C LEU A 133 -0.70 1.12 16.77
N ALA A 134 -1.46 0.05 16.68
CA ALA A 134 -1.14 -1.14 15.94
C ALA A 134 -2.12 -1.33 14.78
N LEU A 135 -1.59 -1.64 13.60
CA LEU A 135 -2.35 -1.99 12.42
C LEU A 135 -2.32 -3.51 12.27
N PRO A 136 -3.40 -4.23 12.59
CA PRO A 136 -3.45 -5.68 12.51
C PRO A 136 -3.62 -6.18 11.09
N GLY A 137 -3.20 -7.42 10.83
CA GLY A 137 -3.39 -8.12 9.58
C GLY A 137 -2.28 -7.89 8.56
N GLN A 138 -2.54 -8.33 7.32
CA GLN A 138 -1.57 -8.29 6.21
C GLN A 138 -1.70 -7.01 5.38
N LEU A 139 -1.51 -5.85 6.02
CA LEU A 139 -1.59 -4.55 5.36
C LEU A 139 -0.19 -3.99 5.13
N SER A 140 -0.02 -3.32 3.99
CA SER A 140 1.22 -2.60 3.68
C SER A 140 1.21 -1.20 4.28
N VAL A 141 2.36 -0.76 4.81
CA VAL A 141 2.54 0.58 5.35
C VAL A 141 3.65 1.28 4.57
N MET A 142 3.33 2.45 4.03
CA MET A 142 4.31 3.34 3.40
C MET A 142 4.66 4.48 4.35
N LEU A 143 5.95 4.61 4.69
CA LEU A 143 6.47 5.68 5.54
C LEU A 143 7.33 6.64 4.72
N SER A 144 6.82 7.84 4.46
CA SER A 144 7.54 8.90 3.78
C SER A 144 7.92 10.00 4.77
N ALA A 145 9.22 10.22 4.95
CA ALA A 145 9.72 11.25 5.85
C ALA A 145 11.17 11.62 5.49
N PRO A 146 11.63 12.86 5.71
CA PRO A 146 13.00 13.29 5.41
C PRO A 146 14.05 12.52 6.22
N THR A 147 15.30 12.64 5.81
CA THR A 147 16.43 12.10 6.57
C THR A 147 16.48 12.70 7.98
N ARG A 148 16.92 11.92 8.98
CA ARG A 148 16.99 12.30 10.40
C ARG A 148 15.65 12.64 11.07
N SER A 149 14.52 12.28 10.46
CA SER A 149 13.19 12.47 11.05
C SER A 149 12.80 11.40 12.09
N GLY A 150 13.68 10.46 12.39
CA GLY A 150 13.41 9.39 13.35
C GLY A 150 12.67 8.18 12.79
N LYS A 151 12.60 7.99 11.47
CA LYS A 151 11.93 6.80 10.84
C LYS A 151 12.40 5.47 11.43
N GLY A 152 13.73 5.29 11.50
CA GLY A 152 14.34 4.08 12.04
C GLY A 152 13.93 3.85 13.48
N VAL A 153 14.23 4.82 14.35
CA VAL A 153 13.98 4.71 15.80
C VAL A 153 12.48 4.69 16.14
N GLY A 154 11.66 5.44 15.39
CA GLY A 154 10.24 5.60 15.71
C GLY A 154 9.34 4.50 15.17
N VAL A 155 9.71 3.86 14.06
CA VAL A 155 8.83 2.86 13.40
C VAL A 155 9.58 1.57 13.09
N VAL A 156 10.76 1.61 12.44
CA VAL A 156 11.42 0.40 11.95
C VAL A 156 11.90 -0.48 13.11
N ILE A 157 12.72 0.08 14.02
CA ILE A 157 13.27 -0.66 15.16
C ILE A 157 12.17 -1.19 16.09
N PRO A 158 11.15 -0.40 16.51
CA PRO A 158 10.05 -0.93 17.31
C PRO A 158 9.31 -2.09 16.65
N ASN A 159 9.11 -2.04 15.33
CA ASN A 159 8.49 -3.15 14.62
C ASN A 159 9.40 -4.39 14.55
N LEU A 160 10.69 -4.23 14.32
CA LEU A 160 11.63 -5.35 14.33
C LEU A 160 11.71 -6.03 15.70
N LEU A 161 11.55 -5.29 16.78
CA LEU A 161 11.50 -5.84 18.13
C LEU A 161 10.14 -6.46 18.51
N ASN A 162 9.06 -6.01 17.88
CA ASN A 162 7.70 -6.45 18.21
C ASN A 162 7.16 -7.55 17.28
N TRP A 163 7.66 -7.64 16.04
CA TRP A 163 7.11 -8.56 15.03
C TRP A 163 7.45 -10.02 15.36
N PRO A 164 6.43 -10.90 15.58
CA PRO A 164 6.67 -12.27 16.04
C PRO A 164 7.10 -13.23 14.94
N ASP A 165 6.74 -12.94 13.69
CA ASP A 165 7.00 -13.84 12.56
C ASP A 165 8.30 -13.50 11.81
N SER A 166 8.56 -14.24 10.73
CA SER A 166 9.69 -14.00 9.84
C SER A 166 9.67 -12.59 9.26
N VAL A 167 10.85 -12.02 9.07
CA VAL A 167 11.03 -10.69 8.48
C VAL A 167 12.24 -10.68 7.56
N VAL A 168 12.13 -9.95 6.46
CA VAL A 168 13.25 -9.63 5.57
C VAL A 168 13.48 -8.13 5.63
N VAL A 169 14.73 -7.72 5.93
CA VAL A 169 15.09 -6.32 6.12
C VAL A 169 16.19 -5.93 5.13
N LEU A 170 15.96 -4.91 4.33
CA LEU A 170 17.02 -4.27 3.56
C LEU A 170 17.68 -3.19 4.45
N ASP A 171 18.88 -3.48 4.92
CA ASP A 171 19.62 -2.66 5.88
C ASP A 171 20.99 -2.24 5.32
N ILE A 172 21.01 -1.14 4.57
CA ILE A 172 22.21 -0.67 3.85
C ILE A 172 23.35 -0.32 4.81
N LYS A 173 23.05 0.09 6.05
CA LYS A 173 24.05 0.53 7.03
C LYS A 173 24.35 -0.48 8.13
N GLY A 174 23.55 -1.54 8.23
CA GLY A 174 23.66 -2.52 9.32
C GLY A 174 23.08 -2.04 10.65
N GLU A 175 22.61 -0.78 10.76
CA GLU A 175 22.12 -0.20 12.03
C GLU A 175 20.93 -0.99 12.62
N ASN A 176 20.00 -1.45 11.78
CA ASN A 176 18.85 -2.23 12.26
C ASN A 176 19.30 -3.61 12.74
N PHE A 177 20.23 -4.24 12.02
CA PHE A 177 20.81 -5.52 12.42
C PHE A 177 21.53 -5.41 13.78
N ASP A 178 22.42 -4.44 13.93
CA ASP A 178 23.21 -4.25 15.16
C ASP A 178 22.31 -4.04 16.39
N ILE A 179 21.17 -3.33 16.23
CA ILE A 179 20.27 -3.02 17.34
C ILE A 179 19.32 -4.16 17.66
N THR A 180 18.85 -4.92 16.65
CA THR A 180 17.70 -5.83 16.84
C THR A 180 18.06 -7.31 16.75
N ALA A 181 19.15 -7.68 16.09
CA ALA A 181 19.51 -9.08 15.84
C ALA A 181 19.69 -9.89 17.14
N GLY A 182 20.42 -9.34 18.11
CA GLY A 182 20.64 -10.00 19.40
C GLY A 182 19.35 -10.23 20.18
N TYR A 183 18.45 -9.25 20.18
CA TYR A 183 17.14 -9.39 20.81
C TYR A 183 16.32 -10.50 20.16
N ARG A 184 16.22 -10.51 18.84
CA ARG A 184 15.46 -11.53 18.09
C ARG A 184 16.03 -12.93 18.31
N ALA A 185 17.36 -13.07 18.29
CA ALA A 185 18.03 -14.34 18.59
C ALA A 185 17.73 -14.83 20.01
N ALA A 186 17.77 -13.95 21.01
CA ALA A 186 17.44 -14.27 22.40
C ALA A 186 15.98 -14.69 22.60
N HIS A 187 15.09 -14.31 21.67
CA HIS A 187 13.67 -14.71 21.65
C HIS A 187 13.39 -15.92 20.73
N GLY A 188 14.42 -16.70 20.41
CA GLY A 188 14.26 -17.96 19.69
C GLY A 188 14.12 -17.86 18.17
N GLN A 189 14.43 -16.70 17.59
CA GLN A 189 14.37 -16.52 16.14
C GLN A 189 15.76 -16.76 15.51
N ALA A 190 15.79 -17.47 14.39
CA ALA A 190 17.01 -17.60 13.60
C ALA A 190 17.28 -16.27 12.87
N VAL A 191 18.49 -15.72 13.03
CA VAL A 191 18.89 -14.44 12.45
C VAL A 191 20.01 -14.67 11.44
N TYR A 192 19.81 -14.20 10.23
CA TYR A 192 20.78 -14.30 9.14
C TYR A 192 21.13 -12.88 8.64
N ALA A 193 22.42 -12.59 8.52
CA ALA A 193 22.92 -11.42 7.81
C ALA A 193 23.45 -11.87 6.45
N PHE A 194 23.00 -11.23 5.37
CA PHE A 194 23.56 -11.41 4.04
C PHE A 194 24.18 -10.08 3.57
N SER A 195 25.49 -9.99 3.65
CA SER A 195 26.29 -8.83 3.28
C SER A 195 27.45 -9.28 2.38
N PRO A 196 27.19 -9.52 1.10
CA PRO A 196 28.16 -10.14 0.20
C PRO A 196 29.43 -9.28 -0.05
N PHE A 197 29.39 -8.00 0.33
CA PHE A 197 30.53 -7.07 0.21
C PHE A 197 31.19 -6.73 1.54
N ASP A 198 30.89 -7.47 2.61
CA ASP A 198 31.55 -7.25 3.92
C ASP A 198 33.01 -7.76 3.83
N GLU A 199 33.97 -6.81 3.91
CA GLU A 199 35.41 -7.09 3.80
C GLU A 199 35.90 -8.03 4.92
N ASP A 200 35.23 -8.04 6.08
CA ASP A 200 35.52 -8.97 7.18
C ASP A 200 34.83 -10.34 7.02
N ALA A 201 34.11 -10.54 5.91
CA ALA A 201 33.36 -11.76 5.58
C ALA A 201 32.36 -12.18 6.68
N ARG A 202 31.80 -11.23 7.44
CA ARG A 202 30.79 -11.45 8.48
C ARG A 202 29.41 -11.58 7.88
N SER A 203 29.26 -12.50 6.93
CA SER A 203 28.04 -12.72 6.16
C SER A 203 27.71 -14.18 6.10
N HIS A 204 26.44 -14.52 6.16
CA HIS A 204 25.98 -15.84 5.77
C HIS A 204 26.10 -15.99 4.26
N ARG A 205 26.45 -17.19 3.82
CA ARG A 205 26.56 -17.52 2.40
C ARG A 205 25.27 -18.14 1.92
N TRP A 206 24.85 -17.74 0.75
CA TRP A 206 23.67 -18.30 0.11
C TRP A 206 23.92 -18.52 -1.38
N ASN A 207 23.63 -19.74 -1.82
CA ASN A 207 23.74 -20.10 -3.22
C ASN A 207 22.33 -20.33 -3.81
N PRO A 208 21.87 -19.50 -4.76
CA PRO A 208 20.54 -19.65 -5.37
C PRO A 208 20.28 -21.04 -5.94
N LEU A 209 21.32 -21.68 -6.50
CA LEU A 209 21.21 -23.02 -7.10
C LEU A 209 21.01 -24.13 -6.08
N SER A 210 21.26 -23.90 -4.78
CA SER A 210 20.96 -24.87 -3.73
C SER A 210 19.47 -25.08 -3.49
N ALA A 211 18.64 -24.11 -3.89
CA ALA A 211 17.18 -24.18 -3.80
C ALA A 211 16.55 -24.97 -4.97
N VAL A 212 17.33 -25.29 -6.02
CA VAL A 212 16.82 -26.03 -7.17
C VAL A 212 16.62 -27.50 -6.80
N ARG A 213 15.40 -27.96 -6.98
CA ARG A 213 15.05 -29.38 -6.76
C ARG A 213 15.68 -30.24 -7.84
N THR A 214 16.29 -31.37 -7.46
CA THR A 214 16.98 -32.29 -8.39
C THR A 214 16.02 -33.15 -9.21
N SER A 215 14.74 -33.22 -8.81
CA SER A 215 13.72 -33.98 -9.54
C SER A 215 13.54 -33.45 -10.97
N PRO A 216 13.51 -34.32 -11.99
CA PRO A 216 13.28 -33.93 -13.40
C PRO A 216 11.99 -33.13 -13.59
N LEU A 217 10.94 -33.37 -12.75
CA LEU A 217 9.67 -32.68 -12.82
C LEU A 217 9.74 -31.20 -12.44
N HIS A 218 10.75 -30.78 -11.68
CA HIS A 218 10.78 -29.45 -11.08
C HIS A 218 11.99 -28.60 -11.46
N ARG A 219 13.16 -29.28 -11.76
CA ARG A 219 14.44 -28.59 -11.95
C ARG A 219 14.44 -27.53 -13.04
N VAL A 220 13.72 -27.76 -14.14
CA VAL A 220 13.59 -26.82 -15.26
C VAL A 220 12.81 -25.57 -14.80
N GLY A 221 11.66 -25.75 -14.15
CA GLY A 221 10.84 -24.64 -13.63
C GLY A 221 11.58 -23.82 -12.58
N ASP A 222 12.30 -24.48 -11.66
CA ASP A 222 13.08 -23.82 -10.62
C ASP A 222 14.22 -22.97 -11.23
N LEU A 223 14.96 -23.52 -12.20
CA LEU A 223 16.03 -22.78 -12.90
C LEU A 223 15.49 -21.61 -13.71
N LEU A 224 14.35 -21.76 -14.39
CA LEU A 224 13.72 -20.67 -15.14
C LEU A 224 13.25 -19.56 -14.19
N THR A 225 12.73 -19.91 -13.02
CA THR A 225 12.31 -18.93 -12.00
C THR A 225 13.51 -18.11 -11.50
N ILE A 226 14.64 -18.75 -11.20
CA ILE A 226 15.87 -18.06 -10.80
C ILE A 226 16.41 -17.23 -11.97
N GLY A 227 16.44 -17.79 -13.17
CA GLY A 227 16.89 -17.09 -14.38
C GLY A 227 16.07 -15.83 -14.68
N GLN A 228 14.78 -15.83 -14.38
CA GLN A 228 13.93 -14.65 -14.58
C GLN A 228 14.29 -13.48 -13.64
N VAL A 229 14.85 -13.76 -12.47
CA VAL A 229 15.34 -12.71 -11.56
C VAL A 229 16.56 -12.00 -12.13
N PHE A 230 17.48 -12.75 -12.76
CA PHE A 230 18.69 -12.18 -13.36
C PHE A 230 18.43 -11.55 -14.74
N PHE A 231 17.50 -12.11 -15.51
CA PHE A 231 17.18 -11.70 -16.89
C PHE A 231 15.69 -11.43 -17.02
N PRO A 232 15.18 -10.32 -16.48
CA PRO A 232 13.75 -10.00 -16.51
C PRO A 232 13.26 -9.73 -17.94
N SER A 233 12.00 -10.07 -18.21
CA SER A 233 11.28 -9.77 -19.46
C SER A 233 10.03 -8.94 -19.10
N ASP A 234 10.22 -7.70 -18.68
CA ASP A 234 9.15 -6.89 -18.12
C ASP A 234 8.26 -6.22 -19.18
N GLY A 235 8.48 -6.51 -20.46
CA GLY A 235 7.71 -5.91 -21.56
C GLY A 235 7.93 -4.39 -21.74
N MET A 236 8.77 -3.78 -20.90
CA MET A 236 9.09 -2.35 -20.97
C MET A 236 10.37 -2.05 -21.77
N GLY A 237 11.17 -3.08 -22.07
CA GLY A 237 12.37 -2.98 -22.92
C GLY A 237 12.07 -3.01 -24.40
N SER A 238 13.09 -2.76 -25.22
CA SER A 238 13.01 -2.95 -26.69
C SER A 238 12.80 -4.43 -27.02
N SER A 239 12.22 -4.73 -28.17
CA SER A 239 12.06 -6.12 -28.66
C SER A 239 13.40 -6.87 -28.75
N SER A 240 14.48 -6.16 -29.00
CA SER A 240 15.84 -6.69 -29.05
C SER A 240 16.35 -7.07 -27.65
N GLU A 241 16.11 -6.25 -26.64
CA GLU A 241 16.50 -6.51 -25.25
C GLU A 241 15.75 -7.72 -24.69
N ALA A 242 14.44 -7.80 -24.92
CA ALA A 242 13.64 -8.96 -24.55
C ALA A 242 14.17 -10.25 -25.17
N PHE A 243 14.54 -10.23 -26.46
CA PHE A 243 15.13 -11.36 -27.14
C PHE A 243 16.45 -11.82 -26.47
N PHE A 244 17.37 -10.90 -26.20
CA PHE A 244 18.64 -11.26 -25.58
C PHE A 244 18.50 -11.76 -24.15
N ASN A 245 17.57 -11.19 -23.37
CA ASN A 245 17.23 -11.69 -22.03
C ASN A 245 16.64 -13.10 -22.07
N ASP A 246 15.76 -13.38 -23.03
CA ASP A 246 15.21 -14.73 -23.24
C ASP A 246 16.29 -15.74 -23.59
N GLN A 247 17.23 -15.38 -24.47
CA GLN A 247 18.37 -16.24 -24.84
C GLN A 247 19.33 -16.42 -23.64
N ALA A 248 19.57 -15.40 -22.85
CA ALA A 248 20.38 -15.51 -21.64
C ALA A 248 19.74 -16.44 -20.60
N ARG A 249 18.40 -16.42 -20.45
CA ARG A 249 17.66 -17.40 -19.61
C ARG A 249 17.79 -18.82 -20.14
N ASN A 250 17.76 -19.01 -21.44
CA ASN A 250 18.02 -20.35 -22.05
C ASN A 250 19.43 -20.83 -21.75
N LEU A 251 20.44 -19.96 -21.84
CA LEU A 251 21.80 -20.26 -21.42
C LEU A 251 21.89 -20.60 -19.94
N PHE A 252 21.21 -19.82 -19.07
CA PHE A 252 21.13 -20.09 -17.64
C PHE A 252 20.51 -21.47 -17.35
N LEU A 253 19.42 -21.80 -18.02
CA LEU A 253 18.79 -23.11 -17.93
C LEU A 253 19.75 -24.24 -18.35
N GLY A 254 20.35 -24.10 -19.53
CA GLY A 254 21.28 -25.15 -20.06
C GLY A 254 22.50 -25.37 -19.16
N LEU A 255 23.15 -24.27 -18.70
CA LEU A 255 24.29 -24.38 -17.79
C LEU A 255 23.85 -24.86 -16.39
N GLY A 256 22.67 -24.44 -15.90
CA GLY A 256 22.11 -24.93 -14.64
C GLY A 256 21.90 -26.43 -14.64
N LEU A 257 21.27 -26.97 -15.69
CA LEU A 257 21.08 -28.41 -15.88
C LEU A 257 22.42 -29.13 -15.99
N LEU A 258 23.37 -28.61 -16.77
CA LEU A 258 24.71 -29.16 -16.88
C LEU A 258 25.39 -29.30 -15.50
N LEU A 259 25.32 -28.30 -14.65
CA LEU A 259 25.90 -28.35 -13.30
C LEU A 259 25.16 -29.32 -12.38
N LEU A 260 23.83 -29.39 -12.48
CA LEU A 260 23.03 -30.36 -11.71
C LEU A 260 23.37 -31.81 -12.09
N GLU A 261 23.68 -32.06 -13.37
CA GLU A 261 23.95 -33.39 -13.93
C GLU A 261 25.43 -33.74 -13.95
N THR A 262 26.29 -32.83 -13.48
CA THR A 262 27.75 -33.05 -13.44
C THR A 262 28.26 -32.86 -12.02
N PRO A 263 28.19 -33.90 -11.13
CA PRO A 263 28.58 -33.80 -9.73
C PRO A 263 30.03 -33.33 -9.48
N ALA A 264 30.91 -33.51 -10.47
CA ALA A 264 32.30 -33.07 -10.40
C ALA A 264 32.45 -31.53 -10.50
N LEU A 265 31.42 -30.83 -10.98
CA LEU A 265 31.44 -29.35 -11.09
C LEU A 265 30.73 -28.72 -9.90
N PRO A 266 31.25 -27.59 -9.36
CA PRO A 266 30.55 -26.83 -8.33
C PRO A 266 29.20 -26.30 -8.83
N ARG A 267 28.12 -26.49 -8.08
CA ARG A 267 26.80 -25.98 -8.43
C ARG A 267 26.67 -24.52 -7.98
N THR A 268 27.40 -23.62 -8.65
CA THR A 268 27.45 -22.21 -8.30
C THR A 268 27.28 -21.31 -9.51
N ILE A 269 26.83 -20.07 -9.31
CA ILE A 269 26.77 -19.06 -10.38
C ILE A 269 28.17 -18.77 -10.94
N GLY A 270 29.19 -18.73 -10.06
CA GLY A 270 30.58 -18.56 -10.49
C GLY A 270 31.05 -19.66 -11.45
N GLU A 271 30.61 -20.92 -11.27
CA GLU A 271 30.92 -21.99 -12.23
C GLU A 271 30.12 -21.82 -13.54
N MET A 272 28.87 -21.33 -13.49
CA MET A 272 28.16 -20.99 -14.74
C MET A 272 28.94 -19.95 -15.57
N LEU A 273 29.48 -18.90 -14.90
CA LEU A 273 30.35 -17.92 -15.58
C LEU A 273 31.60 -18.57 -16.18
N ARG A 274 32.24 -19.48 -15.46
CA ARG A 274 33.39 -20.20 -15.99
C ARG A 274 33.05 -21.10 -17.21
N GLN A 275 31.88 -21.71 -17.18
CA GLN A 275 31.42 -22.51 -18.33
C GLN A 275 31.05 -21.62 -19.52
N SER A 276 30.41 -20.46 -19.29
CA SER A 276 30.03 -19.51 -20.35
C SER A 276 31.22 -18.85 -21.04
N SER A 277 32.39 -18.79 -20.39
CA SER A 277 33.63 -18.28 -21.00
C SER A 277 34.29 -19.25 -22.00
N GLY A 278 33.76 -20.47 -22.15
CA GLY A 278 34.33 -21.49 -23.02
C GLY A 278 35.66 -22.09 -22.54
N LYS A 279 36.19 -21.67 -21.37
CA LYS A 279 37.44 -22.17 -20.79
C LYS A 279 38.63 -22.13 -21.76
N GLY A 280 38.77 -21.05 -22.51
CA GLY A 280 39.85 -20.84 -23.48
C GLY A 280 39.57 -21.38 -24.88
N ARG A 281 38.36 -21.88 -25.14
CA ARG A 281 37.87 -22.31 -26.47
C ARG A 281 36.67 -21.46 -26.89
N SER A 282 36.19 -21.61 -28.11
CA SER A 282 34.89 -21.08 -28.46
C SER A 282 33.80 -21.73 -27.59
N LEU A 283 32.72 -20.99 -27.25
CA LEU A 283 31.63 -21.55 -26.46
C LEU A 283 31.00 -22.76 -27.18
N LYS A 284 30.92 -22.72 -28.53
CA LYS A 284 30.43 -23.84 -29.37
C LYS A 284 31.27 -25.09 -29.21
N ASP A 285 32.60 -24.95 -29.33
CA ASP A 285 33.53 -26.08 -29.20
C ASP A 285 33.50 -26.63 -27.77
N HIS A 286 33.46 -25.76 -26.79
CA HIS A 286 33.43 -26.16 -25.38
C HIS A 286 32.16 -26.94 -25.01
N LEU A 287 30.98 -26.35 -25.21
CA LEU A 287 29.73 -27.01 -24.84
C LEU A 287 29.36 -28.16 -25.79
N GLY A 288 29.62 -28.00 -27.09
CA GLY A 288 29.43 -29.06 -28.06
C GLY A 288 30.30 -30.27 -27.76
N GLY A 289 31.58 -30.04 -27.39
CA GLY A 289 32.50 -31.08 -26.95
C GLY A 289 32.02 -31.79 -25.68
N LEU A 290 31.53 -31.06 -24.69
CA LEU A 290 30.96 -31.65 -23.47
C LEU A 290 29.74 -32.52 -23.74
N ILE A 291 28.83 -32.06 -24.61
CA ILE A 291 27.65 -32.85 -25.01
C ILE A 291 28.08 -34.16 -25.70
N ALA A 292 29.01 -34.07 -26.66
CA ALA A 292 29.50 -35.23 -27.37
C ALA A 292 30.22 -36.23 -26.43
N GLN A 293 31.14 -35.72 -25.62
CA GLN A 293 31.86 -36.54 -24.64
C GLN A 293 30.89 -37.27 -23.68
N ARG A 294 29.92 -36.57 -23.12
CA ARG A 294 28.93 -37.15 -22.17
C ARG A 294 27.99 -38.16 -22.84
N ARG A 295 27.76 -38.04 -24.14
CA ARG A 295 27.01 -39.03 -24.92
C ARG A 295 27.85 -40.29 -25.21
N ASP A 296 29.10 -40.09 -25.66
CA ASP A 296 29.94 -41.16 -26.16
C ASP A 296 30.61 -41.94 -25.00
N GLU A 297 30.94 -41.28 -23.89
CA GLU A 297 31.57 -41.83 -22.69
C GLU A 297 30.59 -42.07 -21.53
N ALA A 298 29.30 -42.21 -21.84
CA ALA A 298 28.28 -42.39 -20.79
C ALA A 298 28.56 -43.63 -19.92
N SER A 299 28.54 -43.43 -18.62
CA SER A 299 28.78 -44.47 -17.60
C SER A 299 27.86 -44.31 -16.42
N ILE A 300 27.84 -45.29 -15.51
CA ILE A 300 27.04 -45.22 -14.28
C ILE A 300 27.42 -43.99 -13.41
N THR A 301 28.72 -43.64 -13.38
CA THR A 301 29.25 -42.50 -12.60
C THR A 301 29.16 -41.17 -13.32
N SER A 302 29.01 -41.18 -14.65
CA SER A 302 28.87 -40.02 -15.52
C SER A 302 27.83 -40.30 -16.61
N PRO A 303 26.55 -40.30 -16.29
CA PRO A 303 25.50 -40.60 -17.26
C PRO A 303 25.45 -39.56 -18.37
N ALA A 304 24.84 -39.87 -19.51
CA ALA A 304 24.54 -38.89 -20.55
C ALA A 304 23.75 -37.72 -19.96
N LEU A 305 23.92 -36.54 -20.57
CA LEU A 305 23.10 -35.38 -20.21
C LEU A 305 21.65 -35.66 -20.60
N SER A 306 20.71 -35.11 -19.84
CA SER A 306 19.29 -35.21 -20.16
C SER A 306 18.94 -34.50 -21.47
N ASP A 307 17.85 -34.91 -22.08
CA ASP A 307 17.37 -34.30 -23.32
C ASP A 307 17.07 -32.80 -23.11
N GLU A 308 16.52 -32.40 -21.97
CA GLU A 308 16.25 -31.00 -21.64
C GLU A 308 17.54 -30.17 -21.57
N CYS A 309 18.61 -30.71 -21.00
CA CYS A 309 19.92 -30.06 -20.96
C CYS A 309 20.51 -29.91 -22.37
N VAL A 310 20.52 -31.01 -23.12
CA VAL A 310 21.06 -31.03 -24.49
C VAL A 310 20.29 -30.06 -25.38
N ASP A 311 18.95 -30.08 -25.35
CA ASP A 311 18.10 -29.22 -26.16
C ASP A 311 18.29 -27.73 -25.82
N ALA A 312 18.41 -27.39 -24.54
CA ALA A 312 18.63 -26.00 -24.11
C ALA A 312 20.00 -25.50 -24.64
N LEU A 313 21.05 -26.30 -24.52
CA LEU A 313 22.37 -25.94 -25.00
C LEU A 313 22.46 -25.93 -26.55
N GLN A 314 21.88 -26.90 -27.23
CA GLN A 314 21.92 -26.99 -28.72
C GLN A 314 21.14 -25.82 -29.36
N ARG A 315 19.95 -25.44 -28.83
CA ARG A 315 19.21 -24.26 -29.29
C ARG A 315 20.05 -22.99 -29.23
N LEU A 316 20.83 -22.82 -28.16
CA LEU A 316 21.74 -21.70 -28.03
C LEU A 316 22.87 -21.76 -29.06
N LEU A 317 23.54 -22.96 -29.23
CA LEU A 317 24.68 -23.16 -30.12
C LEU A 317 24.30 -23.07 -31.60
N ALA A 318 23.02 -23.20 -31.96
CA ALA A 318 22.51 -23.00 -33.30
C ALA A 318 22.52 -21.52 -33.76
N ASN A 319 22.68 -20.56 -32.83
CA ASN A 319 22.78 -19.16 -33.20
C ASN A 319 24.10 -18.85 -33.96
N SER A 320 24.09 -17.71 -34.70
CA SER A 320 25.30 -17.17 -35.30
C SER A 320 26.33 -16.77 -34.24
N GLU A 321 27.60 -16.71 -34.57
CA GLU A 321 28.68 -16.33 -33.65
C GLU A 321 28.43 -14.93 -33.03
N ASN A 322 27.97 -13.98 -33.85
CA ASN A 322 27.66 -12.61 -33.37
C ASN A 322 26.49 -12.59 -32.38
N THR A 323 25.44 -13.37 -32.65
CA THR A 323 24.30 -13.50 -31.75
C THR A 323 24.73 -14.17 -30.46
N LEU A 324 25.51 -15.27 -30.57
CA LEU A 324 26.00 -16.01 -29.41
C LEU A 324 26.88 -15.15 -28.50
N SER A 325 27.79 -14.35 -29.05
CA SER A 325 28.64 -13.45 -28.27
C SER A 325 27.81 -12.37 -27.55
N SER A 326 26.76 -11.85 -28.19
CA SER A 326 25.85 -10.90 -27.59
C SER A 326 25.01 -11.54 -26.45
N VAL A 327 24.55 -12.77 -26.63
CA VAL A 327 23.85 -13.55 -25.58
C VAL A 327 24.78 -13.80 -24.40
N VAL A 328 26.03 -14.20 -24.63
CA VAL A 328 27.01 -14.39 -23.55
C VAL A 328 27.31 -13.09 -22.81
N ALA A 329 27.43 -11.97 -23.52
CA ALA A 329 27.59 -10.65 -22.88
C ALA A 329 26.39 -10.28 -22.00
N THR A 330 25.17 -10.48 -22.50
CA THR A 330 23.93 -10.26 -21.72
C THR A 330 23.87 -11.20 -20.52
N PHE A 331 24.24 -12.46 -20.67
CA PHE A 331 24.27 -13.42 -19.56
C PHE A 331 25.28 -13.05 -18.49
N ASN A 332 26.50 -12.65 -18.89
CA ASN A 332 27.56 -12.32 -17.93
C ASN A 332 27.31 -11.04 -17.17
N ALA A 333 26.66 -10.04 -17.77
CA ALA A 333 26.50 -8.71 -17.19
C ALA A 333 25.95 -8.71 -15.74
N PRO A 334 24.79 -9.30 -15.43
CA PRO A 334 24.26 -9.34 -14.07
C PRO A 334 24.99 -10.36 -13.17
N LEU A 335 25.70 -11.34 -13.74
CA LEU A 335 26.32 -12.42 -12.99
C LEU A 335 27.79 -12.16 -12.65
N THR A 336 28.43 -11.16 -13.26
CA THR A 336 29.87 -10.85 -13.04
C THR A 336 30.22 -10.62 -11.57
N ILE A 337 29.26 -10.14 -10.77
CA ILE A 337 29.43 -9.95 -9.33
C ILE A 337 29.82 -11.25 -8.61
N PHE A 338 29.37 -12.40 -9.08
CA PHE A 338 29.68 -13.72 -8.52
C PHE A 338 31.09 -14.24 -8.91
N ALA A 339 31.86 -13.45 -9.66
CA ALA A 339 33.27 -13.70 -9.89
C ALA A 339 34.17 -13.11 -8.81
N ASP A 340 33.62 -12.23 -7.93
CA ASP A 340 34.33 -11.69 -6.79
C ASP A 340 34.61 -12.78 -5.75
N ALA A 341 35.79 -12.76 -5.17
CA ALA A 341 36.21 -13.76 -4.18
C ALA A 341 35.50 -13.57 -2.83
N VAL A 342 34.95 -12.39 -2.58
CA VAL A 342 34.18 -12.08 -1.35
C VAL A 342 32.74 -12.58 -1.46
N VAL A 343 32.15 -12.53 -2.63
CA VAL A 343 30.78 -12.98 -2.93
C VAL A 343 30.77 -14.49 -3.19
#